data_a36f1a80f71dd1070949ad1601b784b3
#
_entry.id   a36f1a80f71dd1070949ad1601b784b3
#
_cell.length_a   1.000
_cell.length_b   1.000
_cell.length_c   1.000
_cell.angle_alpha   90.00
_cell.angle_beta   90.00
_cell.angle_gamma   90.00
#
_symmetry.space_group_name_H-M   'P 1'
#
loop_
_entity.id
_entity.type
_entity.pdbx_description
1 polymer ?
#
loop_
_entity_poly.entity_id
_entity_poly.type
_entity_poly.pdbx_seq_one_letter_code
_entity_poly.pdbx_strand_id
1 'polypeptide(L)'
;MSTQLTLSREDIVRLCERVEGAETRAYAIPKLTDEYPAMTVADGYAVQAELRRRFIAQAHKLIGWKAGLTSKAKMVQMGVNVPSIGFLTDRMARPENSAIKTSDLVHPRAECEVAFVTKADLKGPN
;
A
#
# COMPACT_ATOMS: atom_id res chain seq x y z
N MET A 1 12.66 5.05 -13.97
CA MET A 1 12.64 4.09 -12.84
C MET A 1 12.86 2.70 -13.38
N SER A 2 13.69 1.88 -12.75
CA SER A 2 13.85 0.48 -13.15
C SER A 2 12.54 -0.26 -12.92
N THR A 3 12.03 -0.93 -13.95
CA THR A 3 10.88 -1.84 -13.87
C THR A 3 11.32 -3.27 -13.54
N GLN A 4 12.62 -3.48 -13.37
CA GLN A 4 13.19 -4.78 -13.11
C GLN A 4 13.12 -5.10 -11.61
N LEU A 5 12.66 -6.31 -11.29
CA LEU A 5 12.71 -6.85 -9.94
C LEU A 5 14.15 -7.20 -9.57
N THR A 6 14.56 -6.86 -8.35
CA THR A 6 15.83 -7.25 -7.75
C THR A 6 15.65 -8.31 -6.67
N LEU A 7 14.46 -8.43 -6.12
CA LEU A 7 14.11 -9.41 -5.09
C LEU A 7 13.74 -10.76 -5.69
N SER A 8 14.14 -11.83 -5.03
CA SER A 8 13.66 -13.18 -5.31
C SER A 8 12.17 -13.33 -4.93
N ARG A 9 11.53 -14.37 -5.45
CA ARG A 9 10.15 -14.71 -5.06
C ARG A 9 10.03 -14.98 -3.55
N GLU A 10 11.02 -15.63 -2.97
CA GLU A 10 11.07 -15.94 -1.54
C GLU A 10 11.20 -14.67 -0.70
N ASP A 11 12.04 -13.72 -1.12
CA ASP A 11 12.19 -12.43 -0.44
C ASP A 11 10.88 -11.63 -0.48
N ILE A 12 10.21 -11.58 -1.63
CA ILE A 12 8.91 -10.91 -1.77
C ILE A 12 7.89 -11.49 -0.78
N VAL A 13 7.80 -12.82 -0.68
CA VAL A 13 6.90 -13.51 0.25
C VAL A 13 7.26 -13.18 1.71
N ARG A 14 8.55 -13.27 2.07
CA ARG A 14 9.05 -12.98 3.42
C ARG A 14 8.79 -11.52 3.82
N LEU A 15 9.05 -10.58 2.93
CA LEU A 15 8.79 -9.16 3.19
C LEU A 15 7.31 -8.87 3.30
N CYS A 16 6.48 -9.52 2.48
CA CYS A 16 5.03 -9.43 2.58
C CYS A 16 4.54 -9.91 3.96
N GLU A 17 5.03 -11.03 4.47
CA GLU A 17 4.68 -11.54 5.81
C GLU A 17 5.05 -10.57 6.92
N ARG A 18 6.20 -9.92 6.81
CA ARG A 18 6.62 -8.89 7.77
C ARG A 18 5.69 -7.68 7.75
N VAL A 19 5.34 -7.19 6.57
CA VAL A 19 4.43 -6.04 6.40
C VAL A 19 3.03 -6.38 6.90
N GLU A 20 2.48 -7.53 6.50
CA GLU A 20 1.18 -8.02 6.97
C GLU A 20 1.16 -8.17 8.49
N GLY A 21 2.20 -8.76 9.07
CA GLY A 21 2.33 -8.92 10.52
C GLY A 21 2.44 -7.59 11.27
N ALA A 22 3.17 -6.61 10.71
CA ALA A 22 3.28 -5.27 11.26
C ALA A 22 1.93 -4.55 11.28
N GLU A 23 1.21 -4.60 10.15
CA GLU A 23 -0.13 -4.01 10.03
C GLU A 23 -1.13 -4.68 10.98
N THR A 24 -1.18 -6.00 10.99
CA THR A 24 -2.17 -6.76 11.77
C THR A 24 -1.97 -6.62 13.28
N ARG A 25 -0.74 -6.46 13.74
CA ARG A 25 -0.39 -6.35 15.17
C ARG A 25 -0.02 -4.93 15.58
N ALA A 26 -0.19 -3.96 14.70
CA ALA A 26 0.04 -2.53 14.92
C ALA A 26 1.43 -2.21 15.52
N TYR A 27 2.50 -2.80 14.98
CA TYR A 27 3.87 -2.47 15.40
C TYR A 27 4.72 -1.98 14.22
N ALA A 28 5.61 -1.02 14.49
CA ALA A 28 6.53 -0.49 13.50
C ALA A 28 7.65 -1.49 13.17
N ILE A 29 8.05 -1.55 11.91
CA ILE A 29 9.22 -2.31 11.45
C ILE A 29 10.25 -1.34 10.84
N PRO A 30 11.54 -1.70 10.82
CA PRO A 30 12.56 -0.97 10.08
C PRO A 30 12.19 -0.88 8.59
N LYS A 31 12.76 0.12 7.90
CA LYS A 31 12.58 0.23 6.44
C LYS A 31 13.09 -1.03 5.76
N LEU A 32 12.32 -1.55 4.82
CA LEU A 32 12.73 -2.73 4.06
C LEU A 32 14.02 -2.48 3.27
N THR A 33 14.24 -1.24 2.82
CA THR A 33 15.45 -0.82 2.12
C THR A 33 16.71 -0.78 2.98
N ASP A 34 16.60 -0.82 4.31
CA ASP A 34 17.76 -0.93 5.19
C ASP A 34 18.38 -2.34 5.12
N GLU A 35 17.54 -3.36 4.90
CA GLU A 35 17.95 -4.74 4.71
C GLU A 35 18.21 -5.08 3.23
N TYR A 36 17.45 -4.44 2.33
CA TYR A 36 17.53 -4.62 0.88
C TYR A 36 17.87 -3.29 0.16
N PRO A 37 19.12 -2.80 0.24
CA PRO A 37 19.47 -1.47 -0.32
C PRO A 37 19.28 -1.37 -1.84
N ALA A 38 19.28 -2.50 -2.56
CA ALA A 38 19.04 -2.56 -3.99
C ALA A 38 17.56 -2.63 -4.38
N MET A 39 16.65 -2.65 -3.39
CA MET A 39 15.21 -2.73 -3.61
C MET A 39 14.70 -1.58 -4.47
N THR A 40 13.95 -1.90 -5.50
CA THR A 40 13.37 -0.94 -6.45
C THR A 40 11.90 -0.66 -6.12
N VAL A 41 11.32 0.35 -6.77
CA VAL A 41 9.87 0.60 -6.70
C VAL A 41 9.07 -0.59 -7.23
N ALA A 42 9.59 -1.29 -8.26
CA ALA A 42 8.95 -2.50 -8.79
C ALA A 42 8.89 -3.60 -7.73
N ASP A 43 9.94 -3.79 -6.93
CA ASP A 43 9.94 -4.74 -5.82
C ASP A 43 8.90 -4.37 -4.75
N GLY A 44 8.79 -3.08 -4.42
CA GLY A 44 7.76 -2.59 -3.49
C GLY A 44 6.35 -2.92 -3.97
N TYR A 45 6.08 -2.73 -5.27
CA TYR A 45 4.80 -3.12 -5.86
C TYR A 45 4.60 -4.63 -5.93
N ALA A 46 5.67 -5.43 -6.10
CA ALA A 46 5.58 -6.88 -6.03
C ALA A 46 5.20 -7.38 -4.62
N VAL A 47 5.79 -6.79 -3.57
CA VAL A 47 5.40 -7.05 -2.17
C VAL A 47 3.94 -6.64 -1.94
N GLN A 48 3.52 -5.46 -2.42
CA GLN A 48 2.13 -5.00 -2.32
C GLN A 48 1.15 -5.93 -3.05
N ALA A 49 1.52 -6.42 -4.24
CA ALA A 49 0.69 -7.35 -5.01
C ALA A 49 0.50 -8.69 -4.28
N GLU A 50 1.55 -9.19 -3.63
CA GLU A 50 1.48 -10.39 -2.79
C GLU A 50 0.58 -10.16 -1.56
N LEU A 51 0.69 -9.01 -0.90
CA LEU A 51 -0.18 -8.64 0.22
C LEU A 51 -1.65 -8.60 -0.19
N ARG A 52 -1.96 -7.96 -1.33
CA ARG A 52 -3.32 -7.94 -1.90
C ARG A 52 -3.82 -9.34 -2.18
N ARG A 53 -3.01 -10.21 -2.78
CA ARG A 53 -3.37 -11.61 -3.06
C ARG A 53 -3.73 -12.36 -1.77
N ARG A 54 -2.98 -12.14 -0.69
CA ARG A 54 -3.23 -12.75 0.63
C ARG A 54 -4.55 -12.27 1.22
N PHE A 55 -4.83 -10.97 1.19
CA PHE A 55 -6.11 -10.44 1.69
C PHE A 55 -7.31 -10.98 0.92
N ILE A 56 -7.21 -11.08 -0.40
CA ILE A 56 -8.27 -11.70 -1.22
C ILE A 56 -8.44 -13.19 -0.88
N ALA A 57 -7.35 -13.93 -0.64
CA ALA A 57 -7.40 -15.33 -0.22
C ALA A 57 -8.03 -15.51 1.18
N GLN A 58 -7.97 -14.47 2.03
CA GLN A 58 -8.65 -14.39 3.34
C GLN A 58 -10.11 -13.90 3.22
N ALA A 59 -10.68 -13.91 2.02
CA ALA A 59 -12.04 -13.48 1.68
C ALA A 59 -12.31 -11.96 1.81
N HIS A 60 -11.27 -11.12 1.92
CA HIS A 60 -11.45 -9.67 1.82
C HIS A 60 -11.70 -9.24 0.38
N LYS A 61 -12.54 -8.22 0.21
CA LYS A 61 -12.92 -7.68 -1.10
C LYS A 61 -12.09 -6.45 -1.44
N LEU A 62 -11.56 -6.39 -2.65
CA LEU A 62 -11.01 -5.15 -3.19
C LEU A 62 -12.16 -4.16 -3.41
N ILE A 63 -12.08 -2.98 -2.80
CA ILE A 63 -13.10 -1.94 -2.88
C ILE A 63 -12.62 -0.68 -3.60
N GLY A 64 -11.34 -0.55 -3.88
CA GLY A 64 -10.82 0.62 -4.56
C GLY A 64 -9.30 0.73 -4.55
N TRP A 65 -8.85 1.91 -4.97
CA TRP A 65 -7.45 2.29 -5.04
C TRP A 65 -7.26 3.68 -4.46
N LYS A 66 -6.14 3.92 -3.80
CA LYS A 66 -5.73 5.27 -3.41
C LYS A 66 -4.48 5.68 -4.18
N ALA A 67 -4.43 6.94 -4.57
CA ALA A 67 -3.22 7.57 -5.10
C ALA A 67 -2.55 8.37 -3.97
N GLY A 68 -1.23 8.28 -3.88
CA GLY A 68 -0.42 9.09 -2.98
C GLY A 68 0.65 9.86 -3.73
N LEU A 69 1.23 10.89 -3.11
CA LEU A 69 2.29 11.72 -3.70
C LEU A 69 1.84 12.37 -5.04
N THR A 70 0.60 12.85 -5.09
CA THR A 70 -0.02 13.40 -6.31
C THR A 70 0.42 14.83 -6.64
N SER A 71 1.02 15.57 -5.69
CA SER A 71 1.53 16.91 -5.93
C SER A 71 3.02 16.92 -6.26
N LYS A 72 3.44 17.78 -7.19
CA LYS A 72 4.85 17.97 -7.56
C LYS A 72 5.72 18.31 -6.35
N ALA A 73 5.24 19.18 -5.45
CA ALA A 73 5.96 19.58 -4.25
C ALA A 73 6.25 18.36 -3.33
N LYS A 74 5.25 17.51 -3.11
CA LYS A 74 5.42 16.27 -2.33
C LYS A 74 6.34 15.28 -3.02
N MET A 75 6.26 15.12 -4.33
CA MET A 75 7.16 14.25 -5.08
C MET A 75 8.62 14.70 -4.94
N VAL A 76 8.88 16.00 -5.08
CA VAL A 76 10.22 16.57 -4.89
C VAL A 76 10.72 16.36 -3.46
N GLN A 77 9.89 16.65 -2.45
CA GLN A 77 10.22 16.46 -1.03
C GLN A 77 10.59 15.00 -0.72
N MET A 78 9.94 14.05 -1.36
CA MET A 78 10.14 12.61 -1.15
C MET A 78 11.16 11.99 -2.10
N GLY A 79 11.79 12.79 -3.00
CA GLY A 79 12.79 12.30 -3.94
C GLY A 79 12.23 11.35 -5.02
N VAL A 80 10.94 11.48 -5.36
CA VAL A 80 10.27 10.66 -6.36
C VAL A 80 9.72 11.53 -7.50
N ASN A 81 9.41 10.95 -8.64
CA ASN A 81 8.93 11.65 -9.83
C ASN A 81 7.61 11.10 -10.38
N VAL A 82 7.00 10.14 -9.67
CA VAL A 82 5.70 9.55 -10.02
C VAL A 82 4.86 9.38 -8.76
N PRO A 83 3.53 9.48 -8.87
CA PRO A 83 2.62 9.13 -7.79
C PRO A 83 2.75 7.65 -7.40
N SER A 84 2.40 7.35 -6.16
CA SER A 84 2.24 5.97 -5.68
C SER A 84 0.77 5.55 -5.74
N ILE A 85 0.52 4.25 -5.88
CA ILE A 85 -0.82 3.68 -5.88
C ILE A 85 -0.88 2.55 -4.85
N GLY A 86 -1.91 2.58 -4.00
CA GLY A 86 -2.21 1.53 -3.04
C GLY A 86 -3.61 0.94 -3.28
N PHE A 87 -3.79 -0.33 -2.97
CA PHE A 87 -5.11 -0.97 -3.00
C PHE A 87 -5.87 -0.72 -1.69
N LEU A 88 -7.19 -0.74 -1.77
CA LEU A 88 -8.09 -0.65 -0.61
C LEU A 88 -8.97 -1.90 -0.56
N THR A 89 -9.09 -2.50 0.62
CA THR A 89 -10.00 -3.61 0.88
C THR A 89 -11.08 -3.22 1.87
N ASP A 90 -12.17 -3.97 1.90
CA ASP A 90 -13.30 -3.77 2.81
C ASP A 90 -12.89 -3.75 4.30
N ARG A 91 -11.84 -4.48 4.68
CA ARG A 91 -11.30 -4.43 6.05
C ARG A 91 -10.77 -3.05 6.46
N MET A 92 -10.38 -2.23 5.50
CA MET A 92 -9.85 -0.87 5.72
C MET A 92 -10.96 0.18 5.83
N ALA A 93 -12.16 -0.14 5.32
CA ALA A 93 -13.30 0.76 5.40
C ALA A 93 -13.81 0.90 6.83
N ARG A 94 -14.26 2.09 7.18
CA ARG A 94 -14.90 2.39 8.46
C ARG A 94 -16.21 3.13 8.19
N PRO A 95 -17.26 2.84 8.95
CA PRO A 95 -18.50 3.61 8.85
C PRO A 95 -18.27 5.09 9.16
N GLU A 96 -19.05 5.94 8.53
CA GLU A 96 -19.07 7.36 8.86
C GLU A 96 -19.38 7.57 10.35
N ASN A 97 -18.72 8.55 10.97
CA ASN A 97 -18.83 8.86 12.40
C ASN A 97 -18.39 7.71 13.35
N SER A 98 -17.70 6.71 12.85
CA SER A 98 -17.13 5.66 13.71
C SER A 98 -15.84 6.14 14.38
N ALA A 99 -15.57 5.63 15.59
CA ALA A 99 -14.28 5.84 16.25
C ALA A 99 -13.20 4.93 15.65
N ILE A 100 -12.00 5.47 15.53
CA ILE A 100 -10.81 4.71 15.14
C ILE A 100 -9.87 4.64 16.36
N LYS A 101 -9.56 3.43 16.77
CA LYS A 101 -8.64 3.19 17.87
C LYS A 101 -7.20 3.29 17.33
N THR A 102 -6.48 4.32 17.76
CA THR A 102 -5.13 4.61 17.25
C THR A 102 -4.10 3.53 17.59
N SER A 103 -4.29 2.79 18.69
CA SER A 103 -3.43 1.67 19.06
C SER A 103 -3.52 0.47 18.09
N ASP A 104 -4.52 0.43 17.24
CA ASP A 104 -4.70 -0.63 16.24
C ASP A 104 -4.00 -0.28 14.91
N LEU A 105 -3.25 0.83 14.89
CA LEU A 105 -2.60 1.37 13.71
C LEU A 105 -1.11 1.65 13.97
N VAL A 106 -0.31 1.61 12.91
CA VAL A 106 1.12 1.97 12.95
C VAL A 106 1.27 3.44 12.54
N HIS A 107 1.72 4.30 13.45
CA HIS A 107 1.94 5.74 13.21
C HIS A 107 0.77 6.44 12.48
N PRO A 108 -0.46 6.37 13.03
CA PRO A 108 -1.65 6.87 12.33
C PRO A 108 -1.55 8.37 12.05
N ARG A 109 -1.99 8.75 10.83
CA ARG A 109 -2.14 10.14 10.40
C ARG A 109 -3.47 10.28 9.69
N ALA A 110 -4.15 11.41 9.89
CA ALA A 110 -5.36 11.77 9.16
C ALA A 110 -4.99 12.63 7.95
N GLU A 111 -5.54 12.30 6.80
CA GLU A 111 -5.41 13.07 5.56
C GLU A 111 -6.82 13.28 4.98
N CYS A 112 -7.07 14.51 4.49
CA CYS A 112 -8.31 14.80 3.77
C CYS A 112 -8.11 14.50 2.29
N GLU A 113 -8.94 13.60 1.74
CA GLU A 113 -8.83 13.13 0.36
C GLU A 113 -10.18 13.27 -0.37
N VAL A 114 -10.13 13.49 -1.68
CA VAL A 114 -11.31 13.42 -2.54
C VAL A 114 -11.48 11.99 -3.01
N ALA A 115 -12.63 11.39 -2.72
CA ALA A 115 -12.97 10.05 -3.17
C ALA A 115 -14.00 10.08 -4.30
N PHE A 116 -13.82 9.24 -5.30
CA PHE A 116 -14.77 9.04 -6.39
C PHE A 116 -15.35 7.62 -6.29
N VAL A 117 -16.67 7.54 -6.22
CA VAL A 117 -17.39 6.26 -6.31
C VAL A 117 -17.82 6.07 -7.76
N THR A 118 -17.30 5.06 -8.41
CA THR A 118 -17.62 4.79 -9.82
C THR A 118 -18.95 4.06 -9.95
N LYS A 119 -19.72 4.36 -10.99
CA LYS A 119 -20.99 3.69 -11.28
C LYS A 119 -20.84 2.35 -11.98
N ALA A 120 -19.66 2.08 -12.52
CA ALA A 120 -19.32 0.86 -13.23
C ALA A 120 -17.82 0.58 -13.08
N ASP A 121 -17.41 -0.62 -13.40
CA ASP A 121 -15.99 -0.97 -13.47
C ASP A 121 -15.30 -0.12 -14.54
N LEU A 122 -14.19 0.50 -14.14
CA LEU A 122 -13.35 1.26 -15.05
C LEU A 122 -12.16 0.39 -15.46
N LYS A 123 -11.99 0.24 -16.76
CA LYS A 123 -10.85 -0.46 -17.36
C LYS A 123 -10.31 0.39 -18.51
N GLY A 124 -9.12 0.94 -18.32
CA GLY A 124 -8.45 1.74 -19.35
C GLY A 124 -7.47 0.92 -20.17
N PRO A 125 -6.85 1.54 -21.21
CA PRO A 125 -6.79 2.98 -21.53
C PRO A 125 -7.77 3.44 -22.63
N ASN A 126 -8.91 2.83 -22.83
CA ASN A 126 -9.86 3.19 -23.90
C ASN A 126 -11.02 3.99 -23.36
#